data_e456e3c65f763aeaf8f83ef80bccfd35
#
_entry.id   e456e3c65f763aeaf8f83ef80bccfd35
#
_cell.length_a   1.000
_cell.length_b   1.000
_cell.length_c   1.000
_cell.angle_alpha   90.00
_cell.angle_beta   90.00
_cell.angle_gamma   90.00
#
_symmetry.space_group_name_H-M   'P 1'
#
loop_
_entity.id
_entity.type
_entity.pdbx_description
1 polymer ?
#
loop_
_entity_poly.entity_id
_entity_poly.type
_entity_poly.pdbx_seq_one_letter_code
_entity_poly.pdbx_strand_id
1 'polypeptide(L)' 'ISNIHLCTTVKKVTGNTCVEIISHMVIMDAKSQLKSTNIPIQEISNSLNFANTSFFGKYFKRYVGMSPLAYRNSG' A
#
# COMPACT_ATOMS: atom_id res chain seq x y z
N ILE A 1 8.48 -10.36 11.80
CA ILE A 1 7.94 -11.54 11.47
C ILE A 1 7.92 -11.91 10.01
N SER A 2 6.83 -12.38 9.50
CA SER A 2 6.80 -12.93 8.18
C SER A 2 7.24 -11.95 7.10
N ASN A 3 7.08 -10.65 7.31
CA ASN A 3 7.49 -9.67 6.32
C ASN A 3 8.99 -9.68 6.09
N ILE A 4 9.77 -9.75 7.15
CA ILE A 4 11.21 -9.78 7.02
C ILE A 4 11.65 -11.08 6.37
N HIS A 5 11.05 -12.17 6.78
CA HIS A 5 11.37 -13.47 6.22
C HIS A 5 11.02 -13.55 4.75
N LEU A 6 9.84 -13.07 4.40
CA LEU A 6 9.40 -13.04 3.01
C LEU A 6 10.33 -12.19 2.16
N CYS A 7 10.72 -11.05 2.70
CA CYS A 7 11.62 -10.13 2.02
C CYS A 7 12.93 -10.80 1.65
N THR A 8 13.51 -11.52 2.60
CA THR A 8 14.75 -12.24 2.38
C THR A 8 14.58 -13.30 1.29
N THR A 9 13.48 -14.04 1.34
CA THR A 9 13.23 -15.09 0.39
C THR A 9 13.05 -14.52 -1.02
N VAL A 10 12.26 -13.48 -1.16
CA VAL A 10 12.01 -12.89 -2.47
C VAL A 10 13.28 -12.34 -3.07
N LYS A 11 14.06 -11.61 -2.30
CA LYS A 11 15.30 -11.06 -2.79
C LYS A 11 16.24 -12.14 -3.28
N LYS A 12 16.25 -13.25 -2.57
CA LYS A 12 17.13 -14.36 -2.91
C LYS A 12 16.73 -15.02 -4.22
N VAL A 13 15.43 -15.11 -4.47
CA VAL A 13 14.90 -15.83 -5.63
C VAL A 13 14.82 -14.96 -6.87
N THR A 14 14.29 -13.75 -6.73
CA THR A 14 13.98 -12.93 -7.89
C THR A 14 15.01 -11.86 -8.17
N GLY A 15 15.80 -11.48 -7.17
CA GLY A 15 16.73 -10.36 -7.31
C GLY A 15 16.08 -9.00 -7.16
N ASN A 16 14.76 -8.93 -7.09
CA ASN A 16 14.08 -7.67 -6.82
C ASN A 16 14.22 -7.26 -5.38
N THR A 17 14.12 -5.96 -5.11
CA THR A 17 14.16 -5.52 -3.73
C THR A 17 12.85 -5.89 -3.04
N CYS A 18 12.94 -6.25 -1.77
CA CYS A 18 11.74 -6.58 -1.03
C CYS A 18 10.86 -5.36 -0.84
N VAL A 19 11.43 -4.16 -0.87
CA VAL A 19 10.64 -2.94 -0.75
C VAL A 19 9.66 -2.82 -1.91
N GLU A 20 10.10 -3.12 -3.12
CA GLU A 20 9.23 -3.05 -4.28
C GLU A 20 8.08 -4.04 -4.19
N ILE A 21 8.38 -5.26 -3.77
CA ILE A 21 7.35 -6.29 -3.63
C ILE A 21 6.34 -5.90 -2.56
N ILE A 22 6.82 -5.46 -1.41
CA ILE A 22 5.94 -5.08 -0.30
C ILE A 22 5.11 -3.85 -0.69
N SER A 23 5.71 -2.89 -1.39
CA SER A 23 4.97 -1.71 -1.85
C SER A 23 3.82 -2.11 -2.76
N HIS A 24 4.07 -3.02 -3.68
CA HIS A 24 3.03 -3.48 -4.58
C HIS A 24 1.88 -4.13 -3.79
N MET A 25 2.21 -4.96 -2.82
CA MET A 25 1.19 -5.62 -2.01
C MET A 25 0.38 -4.61 -1.18
N VAL A 26 1.06 -3.63 -0.59
CA VAL A 26 0.39 -2.60 0.19
C VAL A 26 -0.55 -1.79 -0.69
N ILE A 27 -0.11 -1.41 -1.87
CA ILE A 27 -0.94 -0.63 -2.78
C ILE A 27 -2.14 -1.44 -3.26
N MET A 28 -1.97 -2.72 -3.55
CA MET A 28 -3.08 -3.57 -3.95
C MET A 28 -4.12 -3.68 -2.84
N ASP A 29 -3.65 -3.84 -1.61
CA ASP A 29 -4.55 -3.90 -0.45
C ASP A 29 -5.28 -2.58 -0.28
N ALA A 30 -4.57 -1.46 -0.39
CA ALA A 30 -5.19 -0.14 -0.28
C ALA A 30 -6.26 0.06 -1.34
N LYS A 31 -5.96 -0.31 -2.58
CA LYS A 31 -6.93 -0.19 -3.67
C LYS A 31 -8.19 -0.99 -3.37
N SER A 32 -8.01 -2.20 -2.88
CA SER A 32 -9.14 -3.06 -2.55
C SER A 32 -10.01 -2.43 -1.48
N GLN A 33 -9.40 -1.94 -0.41
CA GLN A 33 -10.16 -1.32 0.67
C GLN A 33 -10.85 -0.04 0.21
N LEU A 34 -10.20 0.75 -0.62
CA LEU A 34 -10.79 1.98 -1.12
C LEU A 34 -12.04 1.73 -1.97
N LYS A 35 -12.04 0.67 -2.75
CA LYS A 35 -13.14 0.38 -3.67
C LYS A 35 -14.22 -0.48 -3.04
N SER A 36 -13.87 -1.41 -2.19
CA SER A 36 -14.84 -2.37 -1.66
C SER A 36 -15.45 -1.98 -0.32
N THR A 37 -14.91 -0.92 0.32
CA THR A 37 -15.43 -0.47 1.61
C THR A 37 -15.56 1.03 1.63
N ASN A 38 -16.30 1.53 2.65
CA ASN A 38 -16.43 2.96 2.88
C ASN A 38 -15.59 3.41 4.07
N ILE A 39 -14.59 2.63 4.44
CA ILE A 39 -13.73 2.96 5.56
C ILE A 39 -13.00 4.28 5.29
N PRO A 40 -12.93 5.17 6.27
CA PRO A 40 -12.17 6.42 6.09
C PRO A 40 -10.73 6.13 5.69
N ILE A 41 -10.17 7.01 4.87
CA ILE A 41 -8.80 6.83 4.40
C ILE A 41 -7.83 6.79 5.57
N GLN A 42 -8.11 7.56 6.63
CA GLN A 42 -7.27 7.54 7.81
C GLN A 42 -7.21 6.14 8.43
N GLU A 43 -8.34 5.45 8.49
CA GLU A 43 -8.34 4.10 9.04
C GLU A 43 -7.63 3.11 8.14
N ILE A 44 -7.74 3.31 6.84
CA ILE A 44 -7.01 2.46 5.90
C ILE A 44 -5.50 2.65 6.12
N SER A 45 -5.06 3.89 6.25
CA SER A 45 -3.64 4.14 6.49
C SER A 45 -3.17 3.53 7.79
N ASN A 46 -4.01 3.58 8.83
CA ASN A 46 -3.66 2.98 10.11
C ASN A 46 -3.57 1.46 10.01
N SER A 47 -4.48 0.85 9.28
CA SER A 47 -4.47 -0.60 9.14
C SER A 47 -3.27 -1.08 8.34
N LEU A 48 -2.70 -0.22 7.51
CA LEU A 48 -1.52 -0.54 6.72
C LEU A 48 -0.24 -0.07 7.41
N ASN A 49 -0.33 0.39 8.66
CA ASN A 49 0.82 0.77 9.48
C ASN A 49 1.55 2.01 8.97
N PHE A 50 0.84 2.92 8.32
CA PHE A 50 1.44 4.20 7.96
C PHE A 50 1.45 5.14 9.17
N ALA A 51 2.45 6.01 9.21
CA ALA A 51 2.61 6.93 10.31
C ALA A 51 1.44 7.91 10.39
N ASN A 52 0.93 8.36 9.24
CA ASN A 52 -0.21 9.26 9.20
C ASN A 52 -0.84 9.19 7.80
N THR A 53 -2.02 9.82 7.69
CA THR A 53 -2.77 9.80 6.43
C THR A 53 -2.05 10.57 5.33
N SER A 54 -1.36 11.65 5.67
CA SER A 54 -0.63 12.43 4.67
C SER A 54 0.46 11.59 4.02
N PHE A 55 1.20 10.86 4.82
CA PHE A 55 2.25 10.00 4.30
C PHE A 55 1.66 8.90 3.41
N PHE A 56 0.56 8.31 3.85
CA PHE A 56 -0.12 7.30 3.05
C PHE A 56 -0.58 7.89 1.71
N GLY A 57 -1.13 9.09 1.73
CA GLY A 57 -1.58 9.74 0.52
C GLY A 57 -0.46 9.95 -0.49
N LYS A 58 0.68 10.43 -0.01
CA LYS A 58 1.83 10.63 -0.87
C LYS A 58 2.37 9.31 -1.41
N TYR A 59 2.42 8.32 -0.57
CA TYR A 59 2.88 6.99 -0.96
C TYR A 59 1.98 6.41 -2.05
N PHE A 60 0.67 6.48 -1.83
CA PHE A 60 -0.30 5.95 -2.78
C PHE A 60 -0.21 6.69 -4.11
N LYS A 61 -0.13 8.03 -4.06
CA LYS A 61 -0.04 8.82 -5.28
C LYS A 61 1.22 8.51 -6.07
N ARG A 62 2.30 8.24 -5.37
CA ARG A 62 3.57 7.92 -6.03
C ARG A 62 3.45 6.66 -6.87
N TYR A 63 2.75 5.65 -6.38
CA TYR A 63 2.68 4.36 -7.06
C TYR A 63 1.46 4.23 -7.97
N VAL A 64 0.40 4.94 -7.69
CA VAL A 64 -0.85 4.82 -8.44
C VAL A 64 -1.04 5.97 -9.42
N GLY A 65 -0.51 7.15 -9.10
CA GLY A 65 -0.67 8.32 -9.95
C GLY A 65 -1.79 9.24 -9.50
N MET A 66 -2.55 8.86 -8.49
CA MET A 66 -3.61 9.70 -7.95
C MET A 66 -3.75 9.45 -6.45
N SER A 67 -4.34 10.41 -5.74
CA SER A 67 -4.51 10.28 -4.30
C SER A 67 -5.52 9.17 -3.99
N PRO A 68 -5.48 8.65 -2.75
CA PRO A 68 -6.47 7.63 -2.35
C PRO A 68 -7.91 8.11 -2.50
N LEU A 69 -8.18 9.36 -2.15
CA LEU A 69 -9.52 9.90 -2.28
C LEU A 69 -9.95 9.97 -3.74
N ALA A 70 -9.07 10.45 -4.60
CA ALA A 70 -9.35 10.52 -6.02
C ALA A 70 -9.60 9.12 -6.59
N TYR A 71 -8.81 8.15 -6.16
CA TYR A 71 -8.99 6.79 -6.61
C TYR A 71 -10.36 6.24 -6.19
N ARG A 72 -10.73 6.48 -4.93
CA ARG A 72 -12.06 6.04 -4.45
C ARG A 72 -13.19 6.65 -5.26
N ASN A 73 -13.06 7.93 -5.61
CA ASN A 73 -14.10 8.63 -6.33
C ASN A 73 -14.09 8.38 -7.83
N SER A 74 -13.04 7.80 -8.34
CA SER A 74 -12.87 7.63 -9.78
C SER A 74 -13.71 6.48 -10.33
N GLY A 75 -14.19 5.67 -9.49
CA GLY A 75 -14.78 4.54 -9.99
C GLY A 75 -16.07 4.10 -9.63
#